data_1c462d61c9bec86955048e6c86816749
#
_entry.id   1c462d61c9bec86955048e6c86816749
#
_cell.length_a   1.000
_cell.length_b   1.000
_cell.length_c   1.000
_cell.angle_alpha   90.00
_cell.angle_beta   90.00
_cell.angle_gamma   90.00
#
_symmetry.space_group_name_H-M   'P 1'
#
loop_
_entity.id
_entity.type
_entity.pdbx_description
1 polymer ?
#
loop_
_entity_poly.entity_id
_entity_poly.type
_entity_poly.pdbx_seq_one_letter_code
_entity_poly.pdbx_strand_id
1 'polypeptide(L)'
;MGQRIRTRVVKDPAERKREILDGAMELFATKGYEQTSMRDIARHLNISLGLCYRYYDSKQKLFQEAMQQYVEDICAAYFIILHDETRDLTEKLDLLFHMLEEEEQQMRYHDFFHHPENIGFHEELAVKLCEYMQPHLQQELQRYAKQNHLKIQHEELLLSFLTYGQIGIHASVSSPDTQQLHQLRVYIDLLLKQECIPDDTI
;
A
#
# COMPACT_ATOMS: atom_id res chain seq x y z
N MET A 1 -0.35 23.25 47.96
CA MET A 1 -1.02 22.50 46.87
C MET A 1 -0.66 23.14 45.54
N GLY A 2 0.35 22.61 44.84
CA GLY A 2 0.81 23.17 43.57
C GLY A 2 -0.05 22.60 42.41
N GLN A 3 -0.80 23.47 41.76
CA GLN A 3 -1.43 23.18 40.49
C GLN A 3 -0.32 22.91 39.44
N ARG A 4 -0.18 21.65 38.97
CA ARG A 4 0.60 21.35 37.77
C ARG A 4 -0.12 21.99 36.59
N ILE A 5 0.40 23.11 36.09
CA ILE A 5 0.00 23.69 34.82
C ILE A 5 0.39 22.63 33.76
N ARG A 6 -0.61 21.94 33.22
CA ARG A 6 -0.42 21.08 32.02
C ARG A 6 -0.13 22.02 30.84
N THR A 7 1.13 22.16 30.51
CA THR A 7 1.55 22.84 29.29
C THR A 7 0.91 22.12 28.12
N ARG A 8 0.00 22.79 27.41
CA ARG A 8 -0.64 22.26 26.20
C ARG A 8 0.43 22.15 25.13
N VAL A 9 0.94 20.95 24.89
CA VAL A 9 1.86 20.69 23.78
C VAL A 9 1.07 20.88 22.48
N VAL A 10 1.36 21.97 21.77
CA VAL A 10 0.79 22.24 20.45
C VAL A 10 1.69 21.50 19.46
N LYS A 11 1.26 20.33 18.99
CA LYS A 11 1.92 19.61 17.91
C LYS A 11 1.55 20.24 16.58
N ASP A 12 2.43 20.04 15.58
CA ASP A 12 2.13 20.37 14.20
C ASP A 12 0.84 19.65 13.74
N PRO A 13 -0.05 20.30 12.97
CA PRO A 13 -1.30 19.69 12.52
C PRO A 13 -1.10 18.40 11.71
N ALA A 14 -0.06 18.32 10.88
CA ALA A 14 0.23 17.11 10.07
C ALA A 14 0.73 15.97 10.98
N GLU A 15 1.63 16.27 11.94
CA GLU A 15 2.08 15.31 12.94
C GLU A 15 0.92 14.79 13.78
N ARG A 16 0.01 15.67 14.19
CA ARG A 16 -1.18 15.28 14.96
C ARG A 16 -2.14 14.43 14.15
N LYS A 17 -2.31 14.76 12.86
CA LYS A 17 -3.13 13.98 11.94
C LYS A 17 -2.59 12.55 11.84
N ARG A 18 -1.29 12.39 11.61
CA ARG A 18 -0.61 11.09 11.52
C ARG A 18 -0.73 10.28 12.81
N GLU A 19 -0.50 10.90 13.96
CA GLU A 19 -0.66 10.26 15.28
C GLU A 19 -2.07 9.68 15.48
N ILE A 20 -3.10 10.38 15.00
CA ILE A 20 -4.48 9.90 15.11
C ILE A 20 -4.71 8.69 14.17
N LEU A 21 -4.17 8.71 12.95
CA LEU A 21 -4.25 7.60 12.01
C LEU A 21 -3.55 6.34 12.56
N ASP A 22 -2.32 6.49 13.01
CA ASP A 22 -1.52 5.40 13.56
C ASP A 22 -2.19 4.76 14.79
N GLY A 23 -2.61 5.58 15.76
CA GLY A 23 -3.28 5.07 16.96
C GLY A 23 -4.66 4.47 16.70
N ALA A 24 -5.35 4.92 15.66
CA ALA A 24 -6.60 4.30 15.24
C ALA A 24 -6.35 2.91 14.63
N MET A 25 -5.35 2.78 13.74
CA MET A 25 -4.99 1.48 13.14
C MET A 25 -4.52 0.49 14.20
N GLU A 26 -3.73 0.92 15.19
CA GLU A 26 -3.35 0.07 16.34
C GLU A 26 -4.56 -0.48 17.10
N LEU A 27 -5.56 0.35 17.34
CA LEU A 27 -6.79 -0.07 18.00
C LEU A 27 -7.65 -0.98 17.11
N PHE A 28 -7.76 -0.69 15.82
CA PHE A 28 -8.48 -1.55 14.88
C PHE A 28 -7.82 -2.92 14.80
N ALA A 29 -6.50 -2.98 14.74
CA ALA A 29 -5.75 -4.23 14.70
C ALA A 29 -5.85 -5.05 16.00
N THR A 30 -5.90 -4.39 17.17
CA THR A 30 -5.88 -5.08 18.47
C THR A 30 -7.27 -5.36 19.05
N LYS A 31 -8.24 -4.49 18.80
CA LYS A 31 -9.59 -4.56 19.36
C LYS A 31 -10.66 -4.96 18.34
N GLY A 32 -10.34 -4.82 17.05
CA GLY A 32 -11.28 -4.94 15.94
C GLY A 32 -11.91 -3.61 15.51
N TYR A 33 -12.24 -3.50 14.23
CA TYR A 33 -12.85 -2.28 13.68
C TYR A 33 -14.21 -1.99 14.32
N GLU A 34 -15.13 -2.96 14.36
CA GLU A 34 -16.49 -2.75 14.87
C GLU A 34 -16.51 -2.39 16.36
N GLN A 35 -15.64 -3.01 17.16
CA GLN A 35 -15.53 -2.83 18.59
C GLN A 35 -14.84 -1.52 19.01
N THR A 36 -14.23 -0.80 18.05
CA THR A 36 -13.52 0.45 18.30
C THR A 36 -14.42 1.65 18.01
N SER A 37 -14.49 2.60 18.95
CA SER A 37 -15.19 3.87 18.80
C SER A 37 -14.24 5.06 18.74
N MET A 38 -14.69 6.19 18.19
CA MET A 38 -13.93 7.47 18.22
C MET A 38 -13.52 7.88 19.64
N ARG A 39 -14.32 7.51 20.66
CA ARG A 39 -14.00 7.75 22.07
C ARG A 39 -12.85 6.86 22.54
N ASP A 40 -12.79 5.60 22.08
CA ASP A 40 -11.69 4.70 22.42
C ASP A 40 -10.38 5.20 21.83
N ILE A 41 -10.40 5.66 20.57
CA ILE A 41 -9.24 6.25 19.89
C ILE A 41 -8.76 7.50 20.63
N ALA A 42 -9.66 8.41 20.96
CA ALA A 42 -9.32 9.61 21.72
C ALA A 42 -8.71 9.27 23.10
N ARG A 43 -9.24 8.25 23.77
CA ARG A 43 -8.71 7.76 25.07
C ARG A 43 -7.33 7.13 24.91
N HIS A 44 -7.14 6.28 23.90
CA HIS A 44 -5.85 5.64 23.61
C HIS A 44 -4.74 6.68 23.39
N LEU A 45 -5.03 7.71 22.61
CA LEU A 45 -4.10 8.79 22.31
C LEU A 45 -3.99 9.87 23.40
N ASN A 46 -4.77 9.74 24.49
CA ASN A 46 -4.86 10.75 25.55
C ASN A 46 -5.17 12.16 25.02
N ILE A 47 -6.08 12.25 24.05
CA ILE A 47 -6.58 13.51 23.48
C ILE A 47 -8.07 13.68 23.79
N SER A 48 -8.61 14.88 23.58
CA SER A 48 -10.06 15.09 23.74
C SER A 48 -10.81 14.50 22.54
N LEU A 49 -12.01 13.96 22.78
CA LEU A 49 -12.90 13.49 21.73
C LEU A 49 -13.21 14.59 20.69
N GLY A 50 -13.40 15.82 21.15
CA GLY A 50 -13.61 16.99 20.27
C GLY A 50 -12.41 17.29 19.36
N LEU A 51 -11.18 16.99 19.82
CA LEU A 51 -10.00 17.11 18.99
C LEU A 51 -9.99 16.02 17.90
N CYS A 52 -10.37 14.79 18.24
CA CYS A 52 -10.48 13.70 17.27
C CYS A 52 -11.49 14.06 16.17
N TYR A 53 -12.68 14.52 16.53
CA TYR A 53 -13.72 14.95 15.58
C TYR A 53 -13.35 16.20 14.77
N ARG A 54 -12.41 17.00 15.23
CA ARG A 54 -11.89 18.15 14.45
C ARG A 54 -11.08 17.71 13.24
N TYR A 55 -10.44 16.53 13.30
CA TYR A 55 -9.66 15.97 12.21
C TYR A 55 -10.48 15.01 11.35
N TYR A 56 -11.40 14.25 11.95
CA TYR A 56 -12.14 13.17 11.26
C TYR A 56 -13.59 13.14 11.72
N ASP A 57 -14.51 13.41 10.79
CA ASP A 57 -15.95 13.50 11.07
C ASP A 57 -16.57 12.17 11.50
N SER A 58 -15.96 11.04 11.16
CA SER A 58 -16.46 9.71 11.49
C SER A 58 -15.33 8.67 11.60
N LYS A 59 -15.63 7.54 12.27
CA LYS A 59 -14.75 6.37 12.32
C LYS A 59 -14.42 5.84 10.92
N GLN A 60 -15.41 5.80 10.04
CA GLN A 60 -15.24 5.34 8.67
C GLN A 60 -14.26 6.25 7.89
N LYS A 61 -14.43 7.57 7.97
CA LYS A 61 -13.52 8.53 7.32
C LYS A 61 -12.10 8.39 7.83
N LEU A 62 -11.95 8.26 9.16
CA LEU A 62 -10.65 8.05 9.79
C LEU A 62 -10.01 6.74 9.31
N PHE A 63 -10.77 5.65 9.23
CA PHE A 63 -10.28 4.36 8.76
C PHE A 63 -9.83 4.42 7.28
N GLN A 64 -10.61 5.08 6.42
CA GLN A 64 -10.26 5.28 5.01
C GLN A 64 -8.93 6.02 4.83
N GLU A 65 -8.72 7.09 5.61
CA GLU A 65 -7.47 7.85 5.55
C GLU A 65 -6.31 7.10 6.22
N ALA A 66 -6.57 6.30 7.25
CA ALA A 66 -5.56 5.45 7.86
C ALA A 66 -5.11 4.31 6.91
N MET A 67 -6.05 3.70 6.19
CA MET A 67 -5.75 2.73 5.14
C MET A 67 -4.95 3.36 4.01
N GLN A 68 -5.30 4.56 3.55
CA GLN A 68 -4.54 5.28 2.54
C GLN A 68 -3.10 5.56 2.99
N GLN A 69 -2.92 6.02 4.24
CA GLN A 69 -1.59 6.24 4.81
C GLN A 69 -0.79 4.93 4.89
N TYR A 70 -1.45 3.83 5.22
CA TYR A 70 -0.81 2.51 5.25
C TYR A 70 -0.36 2.05 3.86
N VAL A 71 -1.17 2.29 2.82
CA VAL A 71 -0.79 2.06 1.41
C VAL A 71 0.47 2.85 1.04
N GLU A 72 0.52 4.14 1.40
CA GLU A 72 1.68 4.99 1.14
C GLU A 72 2.94 4.48 1.85
N ASP A 73 2.80 4.05 3.10
CA ASP A 73 3.90 3.49 3.90
C ASP A 73 4.43 2.17 3.30
N ILE A 74 3.54 1.27 2.87
CA ILE A 74 3.92 0.03 2.16
C ILE A 74 4.64 0.36 0.86
N CYS A 75 4.04 1.20 0.02
CA CYS A 75 4.59 1.50 -1.29
C CYS A 75 5.90 2.29 -1.26
N ALA A 76 6.22 2.97 -0.16
CA ALA A 76 7.45 3.75 -0.04
C ALA A 76 8.72 2.90 -0.30
N ALA A 77 8.77 1.67 0.24
CA ALA A 77 9.89 0.76 0.03
C ALA A 77 9.96 0.29 -1.44
N TYR A 78 8.82 -0.04 -2.04
CA TYR A 78 8.73 -0.43 -3.45
C TYR A 78 9.16 0.70 -4.39
N PHE A 79 8.83 1.95 -4.07
CA PHE A 79 9.22 3.09 -4.89
C PHE A 79 10.72 3.38 -4.87
N ILE A 80 11.44 3.05 -3.80
CA ILE A 80 12.90 3.13 -3.77
C ILE A 80 13.52 2.26 -4.87
N ILE A 81 12.99 1.04 -5.06
CA ILE A 81 13.45 0.12 -6.10
C ILE A 81 12.96 0.60 -7.48
N LEU A 82 11.67 0.92 -7.58
CA LEU A 82 11.05 1.26 -8.85
C LEU A 82 11.66 2.52 -9.49
N HIS A 83 12.03 3.52 -8.68
CA HIS A 83 12.62 4.78 -9.15
C HIS A 83 14.16 4.75 -9.21
N ASP A 84 14.81 3.63 -8.94
CA ASP A 84 16.27 3.51 -9.09
C ASP A 84 16.64 3.48 -10.58
N GLU A 85 17.09 4.61 -11.11
CA GLU A 85 17.45 4.77 -12.52
C GLU A 85 18.74 3.99 -12.91
N THR A 86 19.48 3.47 -11.94
CA THR A 86 20.71 2.71 -12.18
C THR A 86 20.45 1.24 -12.53
N ARG A 87 19.23 0.76 -12.30
CA ARG A 87 18.80 -0.64 -12.51
C ARG A 87 17.91 -0.75 -13.76
N ASP A 88 18.02 -1.87 -14.44
CA ASP A 88 17.07 -2.21 -15.49
C ASP A 88 15.75 -2.77 -14.92
N LEU A 89 14.75 -2.94 -15.79
CA LEU A 89 13.42 -3.41 -15.36
C LEU A 89 13.47 -4.83 -14.78
N THR A 90 14.32 -5.71 -15.31
CA THR A 90 14.46 -7.09 -14.84
C THR A 90 15.00 -7.13 -13.43
N GLU A 91 16.09 -6.40 -13.16
CA GLU A 91 16.68 -6.26 -11.82
C GLU A 91 15.69 -5.69 -10.81
N LYS A 92 14.90 -4.69 -11.21
CA LYS A 92 13.86 -4.10 -10.35
C LYS A 92 12.77 -5.11 -10.03
N LEU A 93 12.26 -5.84 -11.02
CA LEU A 93 11.26 -6.88 -10.80
C LEU A 93 11.78 -7.99 -9.89
N ASP A 94 13.02 -8.43 -10.05
CA ASP A 94 13.61 -9.44 -9.19
C ASP A 94 13.67 -8.97 -7.73
N LEU A 95 14.07 -7.71 -7.48
CA LEU A 95 14.09 -7.13 -6.15
C LEU A 95 12.69 -6.96 -5.55
N LEU A 96 11.70 -6.53 -6.35
CA LEU A 96 10.32 -6.36 -5.90
C LEU A 96 9.70 -7.71 -5.51
N PHE A 97 9.95 -8.77 -6.31
CA PHE A 97 9.48 -10.12 -5.98
C PHE A 97 10.18 -10.70 -4.75
N HIS A 98 11.47 -10.44 -4.59
CA HIS A 98 12.19 -10.84 -3.38
C HIS A 98 11.64 -10.15 -2.12
N MET A 99 11.29 -8.87 -2.21
CA MET A 99 10.61 -8.18 -1.10
C MET A 99 9.25 -8.80 -0.77
N LEU A 100 8.46 -9.17 -1.79
CA LEU A 100 7.18 -9.85 -1.58
C LEU A 100 7.36 -11.19 -0.84
N GLU A 101 8.41 -11.94 -1.15
CA GLU A 101 8.71 -13.22 -0.48
C GLU A 101 9.11 -13.05 0.99
N GLU A 102 9.88 -12.00 1.31
CA GLU A 102 10.46 -11.83 2.65
C GLU A 102 9.59 -11.01 3.60
N GLU A 103 8.87 -9.99 3.09
CA GLU A 103 8.28 -8.94 3.93
C GLU A 103 6.77 -9.08 4.14
N GLU A 104 6.05 -9.84 3.32
CA GLU A 104 4.58 -9.87 3.38
C GLU A 104 4.05 -10.26 4.77
N GLN A 105 4.63 -11.27 5.39
CA GLN A 105 4.24 -11.71 6.74
C GLN A 105 4.72 -10.78 7.87
N GLN A 106 5.66 -9.88 7.58
CA GLN A 106 6.22 -8.92 8.54
C GLN A 106 5.55 -7.55 8.45
N MET A 107 4.63 -7.36 7.50
CA MET A 107 3.92 -6.10 7.34
C MET A 107 3.10 -5.77 8.59
N ARG A 108 3.24 -4.52 9.07
CA ARG A 108 2.42 -4.00 10.15
C ARG A 108 0.95 -4.15 9.79
N TYR A 109 0.14 -4.68 10.65
CA TYR A 109 -1.28 -4.96 10.44
C TYR A 109 -1.62 -6.12 9.48
N HIS A 110 -0.66 -6.95 9.07
CA HIS A 110 -0.90 -8.14 8.26
C HIS A 110 -2.05 -9.00 8.82
N ASP A 111 -1.97 -9.41 10.09
CA ASP A 111 -2.97 -10.25 10.75
C ASP A 111 -4.37 -9.61 10.79
N PHE A 112 -4.45 -8.27 10.85
CA PHE A 112 -5.73 -7.57 10.80
C PHE A 112 -6.37 -7.69 9.42
N PHE A 113 -5.64 -7.42 8.36
CA PHE A 113 -6.19 -7.46 7.01
C PHE A 113 -6.49 -8.90 6.55
N HIS A 114 -5.64 -9.88 6.93
CA HIS A 114 -5.84 -11.29 6.57
C HIS A 114 -6.82 -12.03 7.50
N HIS A 115 -7.40 -11.37 8.50
CA HIS A 115 -8.41 -11.98 9.33
C HIS A 115 -9.70 -12.23 8.53
N PRO A 116 -10.33 -13.44 8.60
CA PRO A 116 -11.52 -13.77 7.79
C PRO A 116 -12.69 -12.77 7.92
N GLU A 117 -12.86 -12.14 9.08
CA GLU A 117 -13.90 -11.12 9.31
C GLU A 117 -13.59 -9.79 8.60
N ASN A 118 -12.35 -9.57 8.16
CA ASN A 118 -11.87 -8.33 7.53
C ASN A 118 -11.59 -8.48 6.04
N ILE A 119 -12.08 -9.56 5.40
CA ILE A 119 -11.82 -9.83 3.97
C ILE A 119 -12.19 -8.64 3.07
N GLY A 120 -13.29 -7.94 3.35
CA GLY A 120 -13.68 -6.75 2.61
C GLY A 120 -12.69 -5.58 2.74
N PHE A 121 -12.04 -5.44 3.90
CA PHE A 121 -10.97 -4.44 4.09
C PHE A 121 -9.69 -4.85 3.38
N HIS A 122 -9.40 -6.15 3.31
CA HIS A 122 -8.26 -6.68 2.56
C HIS A 122 -8.43 -6.46 1.05
N GLU A 123 -9.61 -6.75 0.51
CA GLU A 123 -9.93 -6.47 -0.90
C GLU A 123 -9.82 -4.97 -1.22
N GLU A 124 -10.33 -4.11 -0.33
CA GLU A 124 -10.22 -2.65 -0.49
C GLU A 124 -8.76 -2.19 -0.44
N LEU A 125 -7.95 -2.73 0.48
CA LEU A 125 -6.50 -2.47 0.56
C LEU A 125 -5.80 -2.85 -0.74
N ALA A 126 -6.09 -4.03 -1.30
CA ALA A 126 -5.50 -4.51 -2.54
C ALA A 126 -5.83 -3.57 -3.73
N VAL A 127 -7.08 -3.11 -3.83
CA VAL A 127 -7.47 -2.13 -4.86
C VAL A 127 -6.72 -0.81 -4.69
N LYS A 128 -6.63 -0.28 -3.47
CA LYS A 128 -5.90 0.96 -3.18
C LYS A 128 -4.41 0.85 -3.48
N LEU A 129 -3.79 -0.30 -3.21
CA LEU A 129 -2.41 -0.58 -3.57
C LEU A 129 -2.23 -0.51 -5.10
N CYS A 130 -3.13 -1.16 -5.87
CA CYS A 130 -3.10 -1.11 -7.33
C CYS A 130 -3.24 0.33 -7.84
N GLU A 131 -4.24 1.09 -7.35
CA GLU A 131 -4.46 2.48 -7.74
C GLU A 131 -3.24 3.37 -7.47
N TYR A 132 -2.57 3.16 -6.33
CA TYR A 132 -1.42 3.95 -5.93
C TYR A 132 -0.14 3.57 -6.69
N MET A 133 0.05 2.27 -6.97
CA MET A 133 1.22 1.75 -7.72
C MET A 133 1.15 2.01 -9.22
N GLN A 134 -0.04 1.98 -9.82
CA GLN A 134 -0.23 1.99 -11.28
C GLN A 134 0.49 3.14 -12.02
N PRO A 135 0.39 4.42 -11.59
CA PRO A 135 1.08 5.51 -12.29
C PRO A 135 2.62 5.39 -12.23
N HIS A 136 3.16 4.83 -11.16
CA HIS A 136 4.60 4.60 -11.02
C HIS A 136 5.09 3.44 -11.89
N LEU A 137 4.31 2.36 -11.98
CA LEU A 137 4.59 1.26 -12.90
C LEU A 137 4.51 1.71 -14.36
N GLN A 138 3.52 2.54 -14.70
CA GLN A 138 3.39 3.12 -16.03
C GLN A 138 4.63 3.93 -16.41
N GLN A 139 5.06 4.82 -15.54
CA GLN A 139 6.27 5.62 -15.76
C GLN A 139 7.51 4.75 -15.99
N GLU A 140 7.66 3.70 -15.20
CA GLU A 140 8.79 2.77 -15.33
C GLU A 140 8.74 1.96 -16.62
N LEU A 141 7.59 1.45 -17.02
CA LEU A 141 7.42 0.74 -18.28
C LEU A 141 7.71 1.64 -19.49
N GLN A 142 7.26 2.88 -19.46
CA GLN A 142 7.56 3.86 -20.52
C GLN A 142 9.03 4.20 -20.56
N ARG A 143 9.70 4.33 -19.40
CA ARG A 143 11.14 4.52 -19.31
C ARG A 143 11.89 3.34 -19.92
N TYR A 144 11.52 2.11 -19.55
CA TYR A 144 12.10 0.88 -20.08
C TYR A 144 11.92 0.78 -21.59
N ALA A 145 10.73 1.01 -22.11
CA ALA A 145 10.45 0.98 -23.54
C ALA A 145 11.31 1.99 -24.31
N LYS A 146 11.39 3.23 -23.81
CA LYS A 146 12.21 4.28 -24.42
C LYS A 146 13.70 3.94 -24.44
N GLN A 147 14.24 3.42 -23.33
CA GLN A 147 15.66 3.06 -23.24
C GLN A 147 16.06 1.90 -24.14
N ASN A 148 15.12 1.00 -24.45
CA ASN A 148 15.37 -0.20 -25.26
C ASN A 148 14.85 -0.08 -26.70
N HIS A 149 14.41 1.11 -27.13
CA HIS A 149 13.82 1.32 -28.45
C HIS A 149 12.63 0.40 -28.72
N LEU A 150 11.76 0.28 -27.72
CA LEU A 150 10.55 -0.54 -27.77
C LEU A 150 9.31 0.36 -27.75
N LYS A 151 8.21 -0.17 -28.28
CA LYS A 151 6.86 0.35 -28.05
C LYS A 151 6.01 -0.68 -27.30
N ILE A 152 5.13 -0.22 -26.44
CA ILE A 152 4.17 -1.05 -25.72
C ILE A 152 2.88 -1.08 -26.54
N GLN A 153 2.42 -2.27 -26.97
CA GLN A 153 1.27 -2.40 -27.87
C GLN A 153 -0.06 -2.03 -27.19
N HIS A 154 -0.31 -2.59 -26.01
CA HIS A 154 -1.58 -2.42 -25.27
C HIS A 154 -1.29 -1.97 -23.84
N GLU A 155 -0.68 -0.78 -23.68
CA GLU A 155 -0.15 -0.28 -22.40
C GLU A 155 -1.19 -0.31 -21.27
N GLU A 156 -2.42 0.19 -21.51
CA GLU A 156 -3.47 0.22 -20.49
C GLU A 156 -3.88 -1.20 -20.05
N LEU A 157 -3.98 -2.14 -21.00
CA LEU A 157 -4.33 -3.51 -20.71
C LEU A 157 -3.21 -4.22 -19.94
N LEU A 158 -1.96 -4.03 -20.37
CA LEU A 158 -0.79 -4.55 -19.68
C LEU A 158 -0.72 -4.05 -18.24
N LEU A 159 -0.84 -2.74 -18.02
CA LEU A 159 -0.85 -2.14 -16.69
C LEU A 159 -1.97 -2.69 -15.82
N SER A 160 -3.18 -2.81 -16.37
CA SER A 160 -4.31 -3.40 -15.63
C SER A 160 -4.04 -4.85 -15.24
N PHE A 161 -3.37 -5.63 -16.09
CA PHE A 161 -3.01 -7.00 -15.80
C PHE A 161 -1.89 -7.10 -14.75
N LEU A 162 -0.90 -6.21 -14.83
CA LEU A 162 0.23 -6.14 -13.88
C LEU A 162 -0.17 -5.61 -12.50
N THR A 163 -1.35 -5.01 -12.37
CA THR A 163 -1.88 -4.50 -11.10
C THR A 163 -3.12 -5.29 -10.69
N TYR A 164 -4.30 -4.92 -11.15
CA TYR A 164 -5.59 -5.50 -10.76
C TYR A 164 -5.73 -6.99 -11.12
N GLY A 165 -5.10 -7.46 -12.19
CA GLY A 165 -5.11 -8.88 -12.57
C GLY A 165 -4.53 -9.82 -11.53
N GLN A 166 -3.76 -9.31 -10.57
CA GLN A 166 -3.12 -10.08 -9.51
C GLN A 166 -3.89 -10.05 -8.18
N ILE A 167 -4.95 -9.24 -8.07
CA ILE A 167 -5.70 -9.09 -6.80
C ILE A 167 -6.20 -10.45 -6.29
N GLY A 168 -6.72 -11.31 -7.17
CA GLY A 168 -7.18 -12.64 -6.77
C GLY A 168 -6.10 -13.56 -6.20
N ILE A 169 -4.83 -13.27 -6.46
CA ILE A 169 -3.68 -14.00 -5.93
C ILE A 169 -3.30 -13.42 -4.57
N HIS A 170 -3.16 -12.10 -4.46
CA HIS A 170 -2.71 -11.42 -3.26
C HIS A 170 -3.81 -11.16 -2.22
N ALA A 171 -5.07 -11.01 -2.63
CA ALA A 171 -6.21 -10.80 -1.73
C ALA A 171 -6.84 -12.12 -1.23
N SER A 172 -6.22 -13.27 -1.47
CA SER A 172 -6.65 -14.52 -0.85
C SER A 172 -6.34 -14.54 0.65
N VAL A 173 -7.06 -15.35 1.42
CA VAL A 173 -6.85 -15.49 2.89
C VAL A 173 -5.44 -16.02 3.20
N SER A 174 -4.82 -16.71 2.25
CA SER A 174 -3.43 -17.16 2.33
C SER A 174 -2.59 -16.38 1.32
N SER A 175 -1.52 -15.76 1.80
CA SER A 175 -0.50 -15.15 0.94
C SER A 175 0.04 -16.17 -0.07
N PRO A 176 0.42 -15.74 -1.30
CA PRO A 176 1.01 -16.61 -2.29
C PRO A 176 2.32 -17.23 -1.76
N ASP A 177 2.52 -18.50 -2.00
CA ASP A 177 3.78 -19.16 -1.67
C ASP A 177 4.90 -18.78 -2.66
N THR A 178 6.16 -19.09 -2.30
CA THR A 178 7.33 -18.81 -3.14
C THR A 178 7.19 -19.42 -4.56
N GLN A 179 6.56 -20.58 -4.71
CA GLN A 179 6.38 -21.21 -6.03
C GLN A 179 5.37 -20.41 -6.87
N GLN A 180 4.29 -19.92 -6.26
CA GLN A 180 3.28 -19.09 -6.91
C GLN A 180 3.87 -17.73 -7.32
N LEU A 181 4.66 -17.08 -6.46
CA LEU A 181 5.36 -15.84 -6.77
C LEU A 181 6.36 -16.03 -7.92
N HIS A 182 7.15 -17.10 -7.90
CA HIS A 182 8.06 -17.41 -8.98
C HIS A 182 7.30 -17.63 -10.31
N GLN A 183 6.18 -18.36 -10.30
CA GLN A 183 5.37 -18.57 -11.50
C GLN A 183 4.73 -17.27 -12.00
N LEU A 184 4.29 -16.40 -11.10
CA LEU A 184 3.78 -15.07 -11.42
C LEU A 184 4.85 -14.21 -12.11
N ARG A 185 6.08 -14.25 -11.60
CA ARG A 185 7.23 -13.55 -12.22
C ARG A 185 7.46 -14.01 -13.65
N VAL A 186 7.39 -15.32 -13.90
CA VAL A 186 7.48 -15.89 -15.28
C VAL A 186 6.36 -15.37 -16.18
N TYR A 187 5.13 -15.28 -15.68
CA TYR A 187 4.01 -14.76 -16.47
C TYR A 187 4.19 -13.27 -16.80
N ILE A 188 4.71 -12.48 -15.88
CA ILE A 188 5.03 -11.08 -16.13
C ILE A 188 6.09 -10.94 -17.24
N ASP A 189 7.14 -11.75 -17.22
CA ASP A 189 8.17 -11.72 -18.27
C ASP A 189 7.62 -12.07 -19.64
N LEU A 190 6.73 -13.06 -19.71
CA LEU A 190 6.07 -13.44 -20.96
C LEU A 190 5.19 -12.32 -21.50
N LEU A 191 4.42 -11.64 -20.62
CA LEU A 191 3.59 -10.50 -21.01
C LEU A 191 4.45 -9.33 -21.48
N LEU A 192 5.49 -8.97 -20.75
CA LEU A 192 6.41 -7.90 -21.17
C LEU A 192 7.07 -8.19 -22.52
N LYS A 193 7.51 -9.42 -22.73
CA LYS A 193 8.11 -9.85 -23.99
C LYS A 193 7.11 -9.81 -25.16
N GLN A 194 5.84 -10.10 -24.90
CA GLN A 194 4.79 -10.08 -25.91
C GLN A 194 4.35 -8.66 -26.26
N GLU A 195 4.23 -7.79 -25.27
CA GLU A 195 3.67 -6.45 -25.41
C GLU A 195 4.71 -5.38 -25.76
N CYS A 196 5.97 -5.57 -25.36
CA CYS A 196 7.08 -4.66 -25.66
C CYS A 196 7.81 -5.13 -26.93
N ILE A 197 7.46 -4.55 -28.07
CA ILE A 197 8.03 -4.91 -29.38
C ILE A 197 8.97 -3.82 -29.90
N PRO A 198 9.90 -4.12 -30.82
CA PRO A 198 10.74 -3.10 -31.44
C PRO A 198 9.95 -1.93 -32.01
N ASP A 199 10.45 -0.73 -31.80
CA ASP A 199 9.85 0.48 -32.37
C ASP A 199 10.52 0.80 -33.71
N ASP A 200 9.90 0.38 -34.80
CA ASP A 200 10.39 0.56 -36.17
C ASP A 200 10.27 2.01 -36.65
N THR A 201 9.83 2.94 -35.80
CA THR A 201 9.63 4.36 -36.17
C THR A 201 10.82 5.25 -35.81
N ILE A 202 11.89 4.70 -35.21
CA ILE A 202 13.14 5.40 -34.86
C ILE A 202 14.32 4.94 -35.80
#